data_c8229ee298f0cb030955be8db7deadce
#
_entry.id   c8229ee298f0cb030955be8db7deadce
#
_cell.length_a   1.000
_cell.length_b   1.000
_cell.length_c   1.000
_cell.angle_alpha   90.00
_cell.angle_beta   90.00
_cell.angle_gamma   90.00
#
_symmetry.space_group_name_H-M   'P 1'
#
loop_
_entity.id
_entity.type
_entity.pdbx_description
1 polymer ?
#
loop_
_entity_poly.entity_id
_entity_poly.type
_entity_poly.pdbx_seq_one_letter_code
_entity_poly.pdbx_strand_id
1 'polypeptide(L)'
;MSKLVKLFITSISAITLALVSFTSSFAKVEGDYIVLGSAISLTGKYSSNGVHTQNGYNLAVERINKMGGVNVGGKSYKFEIIYYDDESNPKRAAQLAERLIKQDGVHYMLGPYSSGLTKAIAPVTEKYKIPMVEANGASRSLFTKGYKYLFAVLSPANQYLEVAIDLAVEKNGGKPVRIAQAFEQDAFSQDVRLGILDAAKRTGSKIIIDDKLPKELNDMAATLA
;
A
#
# COMPACT_ATOMS: atom_id res chain seq x y z
N MET A 1 44.13 14.92 -44.65
CA MET A 1 42.73 14.63 -44.20
C MET A 1 41.90 15.90 -44.30
N SER A 2 40.86 15.86 -45.11
CA SER A 2 40.04 17.05 -45.39
C SER A 2 39.19 17.42 -44.16
N LYS A 3 38.81 18.72 -44.02
CA LYS A 3 37.96 19.22 -42.95
C LYS A 3 36.62 18.44 -42.81
N LEU A 4 36.13 17.88 -43.91
CA LEU A 4 34.92 17.03 -43.91
C LEU A 4 35.13 15.70 -43.18
N VAL A 5 36.27 15.07 -43.27
CA VAL A 5 36.59 13.79 -42.60
C VAL A 5 36.70 13.98 -41.08
N LYS A 6 37.23 15.13 -40.63
CA LYS A 6 37.27 15.48 -39.18
C LYS A 6 35.87 15.76 -38.61
N LEU A 7 34.97 16.37 -39.38
CA LEU A 7 33.60 16.65 -38.96
C LEU A 7 32.78 15.36 -38.84
N PHE A 8 32.99 14.39 -39.73
CA PHE A 8 32.30 13.10 -39.69
C PHE A 8 32.76 12.24 -38.51
N ILE A 9 34.03 12.24 -38.15
CA ILE A 9 34.58 11.47 -37.02
C ILE A 9 34.10 12.05 -35.70
N THR A 10 34.00 13.38 -35.55
CA THR A 10 33.47 14.02 -34.33
C THR A 10 31.95 13.80 -34.16
N SER A 11 31.20 13.74 -35.25
CA SER A 11 29.75 13.47 -35.18
C SER A 11 29.43 12.03 -34.79
N ILE A 12 30.23 11.04 -35.26
CA ILE A 12 30.06 9.63 -34.91
C ILE A 12 30.46 9.39 -33.45
N SER A 13 31.50 10.03 -32.93
CA SER A 13 31.89 9.94 -31.53
C SER A 13 30.84 10.55 -30.57
N ALA A 14 30.17 11.64 -30.97
CA ALA A 14 29.10 12.25 -30.17
C ALA A 14 27.81 11.40 -30.12
N ILE A 15 27.48 10.70 -31.22
CA ILE A 15 26.34 9.80 -31.29
C ILE A 15 26.56 8.52 -30.46
N THR A 16 27.80 8.01 -30.45
CA THR A 16 28.14 6.81 -29.67
C THR A 16 28.15 7.08 -28.16
N LEU A 17 28.42 8.31 -27.71
CA LEU A 17 28.39 8.69 -26.30
C LEU A 17 26.96 8.94 -25.77
N ALA A 18 26.02 9.28 -26.66
CA ALA A 18 24.62 9.52 -26.28
C ALA A 18 23.80 8.23 -26.11
N LEU A 19 24.27 7.08 -26.55
CA LEU A 19 23.57 5.79 -26.48
C LEU A 19 23.89 4.96 -25.23
N VAL A 20 24.75 5.44 -24.32
CA VAL A 20 25.20 4.67 -23.15
C VAL A 20 24.43 5.05 -21.86
N SER A 21 23.47 5.94 -21.89
CA SER A 21 22.85 6.49 -20.66
C SER A 21 21.40 6.11 -20.40
N PHE A 22 20.89 5.02 -20.95
CA PHE A 22 19.60 4.45 -20.54
C PHE A 22 19.74 3.03 -20.00
N THR A 23 20.61 2.84 -19.02
CA THR A 23 20.45 1.70 -18.13
C THR A 23 19.36 2.09 -17.13
N SER A 24 18.13 1.63 -17.37
CA SER A 24 17.10 1.57 -16.34
C SER A 24 17.74 0.85 -15.16
N SER A 25 18.04 1.59 -14.09
CA SER A 25 18.50 1.01 -12.83
C SER A 25 17.28 0.33 -12.17
N PHE A 26 16.86 -0.79 -12.74
CA PHE A 26 16.13 -1.77 -11.96
C PHE A 26 17.12 -2.28 -10.92
N ALA A 27 16.74 -2.28 -9.66
CA ALA A 27 17.55 -2.86 -8.61
C ALA A 27 17.90 -4.30 -9.03
N LYS A 28 19.15 -4.49 -9.47
CA LYS A 28 19.63 -5.81 -9.89
C LYS A 28 19.76 -6.65 -8.63
N VAL A 29 19.00 -7.73 -8.55
CA VAL A 29 19.13 -8.69 -7.44
C VAL A 29 20.53 -9.29 -7.49
N GLU A 30 21.36 -8.97 -6.51
CA GLU A 30 22.68 -9.55 -6.33
C GLU A 30 22.60 -10.69 -5.30
N GLY A 31 23.24 -11.82 -5.59
CA GLY A 31 23.20 -13.00 -4.72
C GLY A 31 21.97 -13.87 -4.94
N ASP A 32 21.50 -14.52 -3.86
CA ASP A 32 20.46 -15.57 -3.87
C ASP A 32 19.17 -15.11 -3.19
N TYR A 33 19.09 -13.85 -2.77
CA TYR A 33 17.95 -13.29 -2.04
C TYR A 33 17.33 -12.10 -2.77
N ILE A 34 15.99 -12.10 -2.80
CA ILE A 34 15.19 -10.92 -3.08
C ILE A 34 14.86 -10.29 -1.72
N VAL A 35 15.41 -9.09 -1.48
CA VAL A 35 15.23 -8.38 -0.20
C VAL A 35 13.98 -7.52 -0.28
N LEU A 36 13.07 -7.75 0.67
CA LEU A 36 11.83 -7.00 0.87
C LEU A 36 12.02 -6.01 2.01
N GLY A 37 11.38 -4.86 1.96
CA GLY A 37 11.40 -3.88 3.04
C GLY A 37 10.00 -3.59 3.57
N SER A 38 9.87 -3.38 4.89
CA SER A 38 8.61 -2.91 5.47
C SER A 38 8.86 -1.96 6.64
N ALA A 39 8.37 -0.73 6.51
CA ALA A 39 8.17 0.16 7.64
C ALA A 39 6.79 -0.16 8.22
N ILE A 40 6.72 -0.71 9.43
CA ILE A 40 5.51 -1.28 10.00
C ILE A 40 5.37 -0.90 11.46
N SER A 41 4.13 -0.72 11.94
CA SER A 41 3.88 -0.32 13.33
C SER A 41 4.07 -1.48 14.30
N LEU A 42 5.21 -1.57 14.94
CA LEU A 42 5.47 -2.51 16.04
C LEU A 42 5.16 -1.88 17.40
N THR A 43 5.11 -0.55 17.46
CA THR A 43 4.68 0.24 18.62
C THR A 43 3.64 1.29 18.22
N GLY A 44 3.04 1.97 19.21
CA GLY A 44 2.03 3.01 19.01
C GLY A 44 0.61 2.47 18.76
N LYS A 45 -0.28 3.34 18.25
CA LYS A 45 -1.73 3.09 18.08
C LYS A 45 -2.03 1.80 17.28
N TYR A 46 -1.23 1.46 16.30
CA TYR A 46 -1.45 0.35 15.38
C TYR A 46 -0.60 -0.88 15.67
N SER A 47 0.07 -0.95 16.84
CA SER A 47 1.02 -2.01 17.17
C SER A 47 0.43 -3.42 17.08
N SER A 48 -0.76 -3.63 17.61
CA SER A 48 -1.43 -4.95 17.53
C SER A 48 -1.61 -5.41 16.08
N ASN A 49 -2.11 -4.52 15.21
CA ASN A 49 -2.36 -4.83 13.81
C ASN A 49 -1.06 -4.95 13.01
N GLY A 50 -0.07 -4.11 13.33
CA GLY A 50 1.26 -4.17 12.71
C GLY A 50 1.98 -5.49 13.00
N VAL A 51 1.91 -5.98 14.24
CA VAL A 51 2.46 -7.30 14.61
C VAL A 51 1.74 -8.43 13.85
N HIS A 52 0.41 -8.38 13.73
CA HIS A 52 -0.32 -9.38 12.93
C HIS A 52 0.08 -9.35 11.45
N THR A 53 0.27 -8.16 10.90
CA THR A 53 0.75 -8.00 9.52
C THR A 53 2.16 -8.56 9.35
N GLN A 54 3.08 -8.27 10.27
CA GLN A 54 4.44 -8.82 10.28
C GLN A 54 4.42 -10.36 10.33
N ASN A 55 3.58 -10.94 11.19
CA ASN A 55 3.44 -12.39 11.29
C ASN A 55 2.95 -13.00 9.97
N GLY A 56 2.01 -12.35 9.29
CA GLY A 56 1.53 -12.77 7.98
C GLY A 56 2.63 -12.74 6.92
N TYR A 57 3.42 -11.68 6.87
CA TYR A 57 4.55 -11.56 5.94
C TYR A 57 5.63 -12.62 6.23
N ASN A 58 5.98 -12.81 7.50
CA ASN A 58 6.96 -13.82 7.91
C ASN A 58 6.50 -15.23 7.51
N LEU A 59 5.23 -15.56 7.76
CA LEU A 59 4.66 -16.87 7.39
C LEU A 59 4.71 -17.10 5.87
N ALA A 60 4.37 -16.07 5.07
CA ALA A 60 4.41 -16.17 3.62
C ALA A 60 5.84 -16.40 3.10
N VAL A 61 6.80 -15.62 3.60
CA VAL A 61 8.22 -15.76 3.23
C VAL A 61 8.78 -17.11 3.66
N GLU A 62 8.49 -17.57 4.88
CA GLU A 62 8.90 -18.88 5.35
C GLU A 62 8.38 -20.01 4.44
N ARG A 63 7.09 -19.97 4.06
CA ARG A 63 6.50 -20.96 3.15
C ARG A 63 7.15 -20.95 1.79
N ILE A 64 7.31 -19.79 1.17
CA ILE A 64 7.94 -19.67 -0.15
C ILE A 64 9.38 -20.19 -0.10
N ASN A 65 10.14 -19.80 0.91
CA ASN A 65 11.53 -20.24 1.08
C ASN A 65 11.66 -21.75 1.30
N LYS A 66 10.73 -22.37 2.06
CA LYS A 66 10.65 -23.83 2.23
C LYS A 66 10.33 -24.58 0.93
N MET A 67 9.57 -23.96 0.03
CA MET A 67 9.29 -24.52 -1.30
C MET A 67 10.43 -24.32 -2.31
N GLY A 68 11.57 -23.77 -1.89
CA GLY A 68 12.74 -23.53 -2.74
C GLY A 68 12.85 -22.09 -3.25
N GLY A 69 11.97 -21.18 -2.82
CA GLY A 69 11.94 -19.78 -3.26
C GLY A 69 11.15 -19.57 -4.55
N VAL A 70 11.46 -18.49 -5.28
CA VAL A 70 10.85 -18.16 -6.57
C VAL A 70 11.85 -18.32 -7.69
N ASN A 71 11.42 -18.91 -8.82
CA ASN A 71 12.27 -19.05 -10.00
C ASN A 71 12.13 -17.82 -10.89
N VAL A 72 13.25 -17.17 -11.19
CA VAL A 72 13.32 -16.04 -12.10
C VAL A 72 14.46 -16.29 -13.10
N GLY A 73 14.11 -16.45 -14.36
CA GLY A 73 15.10 -16.68 -15.42
C GLY A 73 15.92 -17.95 -15.26
N GLY A 74 15.38 -19.01 -14.64
CA GLY A 74 16.06 -20.28 -14.40
C GLY A 74 16.86 -20.35 -13.10
N LYS A 75 16.93 -19.23 -12.34
CA LYS A 75 17.58 -19.20 -11.01
C LYS A 75 16.53 -19.07 -9.93
N SER A 76 16.67 -19.86 -8.85
CA SER A 76 15.80 -19.76 -7.66
C SER A 76 16.36 -18.73 -6.69
N TYR A 77 15.45 -17.87 -6.18
CA TYR A 77 15.76 -16.87 -5.18
C TYR A 77 14.91 -17.08 -3.93
N LYS A 78 15.50 -16.93 -2.77
CA LYS A 78 14.76 -16.84 -1.51
C LYS A 78 14.40 -15.40 -1.19
N PHE A 79 13.43 -15.21 -0.31
CA PHE A 79 13.09 -13.89 0.23
C PHE A 79 13.72 -13.65 1.59
N GLU A 80 14.09 -12.41 1.84
CA GLU A 80 14.47 -11.86 3.13
C GLU A 80 13.66 -10.57 3.37
N ILE A 81 13.30 -10.26 4.63
CA ILE A 81 12.56 -9.04 4.96
C ILE A 81 13.34 -8.22 5.98
N ILE A 82 13.51 -6.93 5.69
CA ILE A 82 14.04 -5.93 6.61
C ILE A 82 12.86 -5.12 7.15
N TYR A 83 12.72 -5.07 8.48
CA TYR A 83 11.67 -4.33 9.17
C TYR A 83 12.21 -3.14 9.93
N TYR A 84 11.45 -2.05 9.92
CA TYR A 84 11.62 -0.92 10.83
C TYR A 84 10.30 -0.55 11.47
N ASP A 85 10.34 -0.21 12.77
CA ASP A 85 9.16 0.28 13.50
C ASP A 85 8.88 1.73 13.14
N ASP A 86 7.73 1.99 12.55
CA ASP A 86 7.25 3.32 12.19
C ASP A 86 6.56 4.05 13.35
N GLU A 87 6.39 3.39 14.49
CA GLU A 87 5.75 3.91 15.71
C GLU A 87 4.34 4.45 15.44
N SER A 88 3.64 3.90 14.45
CA SER A 88 2.33 4.38 13.98
C SER A 88 2.33 5.84 13.49
N ASN A 89 3.51 6.35 13.08
CA ASN A 89 3.72 7.74 12.67
C ASN A 89 3.94 7.83 11.14
N PRO A 90 3.05 8.51 10.39
CA PRO A 90 3.16 8.59 8.94
C PRO A 90 4.44 9.25 8.43
N LYS A 91 4.95 10.27 9.12
CA LYS A 91 6.21 10.93 8.74
C LYS A 91 7.39 9.99 8.91
N ARG A 92 7.43 9.27 10.04
CA ARG A 92 8.47 8.26 10.31
C ARG A 92 8.40 7.11 9.31
N ALA A 93 7.21 6.61 9.01
CA ALA A 93 7.01 5.56 8.00
C ALA A 93 7.60 5.95 6.64
N ALA A 94 7.35 7.17 6.16
CA ALA A 94 7.92 7.67 4.90
C ALA A 94 9.46 7.77 4.95
N GLN A 95 10.04 8.23 6.07
CA GLN A 95 11.50 8.31 6.25
C GLN A 95 12.14 6.93 6.27
N LEU A 96 11.52 5.97 6.94
CA LEU A 96 12.00 4.59 7.00
C LEU A 96 11.88 3.87 5.64
N ALA A 97 10.81 4.13 4.89
CA ALA A 97 10.70 3.64 3.52
C ALA A 97 11.82 4.18 2.62
N GLU A 98 12.17 5.47 2.74
CA GLU A 98 13.30 6.03 2.00
C GLU A 98 14.64 5.41 2.43
N ARG A 99 14.83 5.14 3.71
CA ARG A 99 16.00 4.43 4.24
C ARG A 99 16.11 3.02 3.68
N LEU A 100 15.03 2.22 3.76
CA LEU A 100 14.99 0.86 3.23
C LEU A 100 15.40 0.81 1.75
N ILE A 101 14.94 1.79 0.97
CA ILE A 101 15.25 1.87 -0.45
C ILE A 101 16.70 2.32 -0.71
N LYS A 102 17.15 3.39 -0.04
CA LYS A 102 18.44 4.03 -0.36
C LYS A 102 19.64 3.44 0.35
N GLN A 103 19.46 2.98 1.57
CA GLN A 103 20.56 2.51 2.43
C GLN A 103 20.60 0.99 2.50
N ASP A 104 19.44 0.35 2.65
CA ASP A 104 19.36 -1.10 2.79
C ASP A 104 19.17 -1.81 1.44
N GLY A 105 18.90 -1.07 0.36
CA GLY A 105 18.87 -1.60 -1.01
C GLY A 105 17.75 -2.60 -1.27
N VAL A 106 16.58 -2.45 -0.62
CA VAL A 106 15.46 -3.37 -0.82
C VAL A 106 14.94 -3.35 -2.25
N HIS A 107 14.57 -4.50 -2.77
CA HIS A 107 14.08 -4.66 -4.15
C HIS A 107 12.60 -4.34 -4.28
N TYR A 108 11.81 -4.65 -3.25
CA TYR A 108 10.37 -4.43 -3.17
C TYR A 108 9.98 -3.99 -1.76
N MET A 109 8.85 -3.28 -1.68
CA MET A 109 8.27 -2.90 -0.39
C MET A 109 7.01 -3.71 -0.10
N LEU A 110 6.86 -4.12 1.15
CA LEU A 110 5.60 -4.60 1.72
C LEU A 110 4.94 -3.44 2.47
N GLY A 111 3.66 -3.24 2.23
CA GLY A 111 2.92 -2.13 2.80
C GLY A 111 2.78 -2.21 4.33
N PRO A 112 2.57 -1.06 4.99
CA PRO A 112 2.29 -1.00 6.42
C PRO A 112 0.83 -1.36 6.73
N TYR A 113 0.49 -1.47 8.01
CA TYR A 113 -0.90 -1.41 8.42
C TYR A 113 -1.43 0.03 8.31
N SER A 114 -2.68 0.15 7.83
CA SER A 114 -3.51 1.34 7.64
C SER A 114 -3.30 2.11 6.34
N SER A 115 -4.43 2.65 5.83
CA SER A 115 -4.45 3.53 4.66
C SER A 115 -3.67 4.84 4.89
N GLY A 116 -3.63 5.33 6.13
CA GLY A 116 -2.90 6.55 6.48
C GLY A 116 -1.38 6.42 6.33
N LEU A 117 -0.82 5.30 6.79
CA LEU A 117 0.61 4.99 6.66
C LEU A 117 0.98 4.66 5.21
N THR A 118 0.15 3.87 4.52
CA THR A 118 0.32 3.59 3.09
C THR A 118 0.35 4.88 2.28
N LYS A 119 -0.55 5.84 2.57
CA LYS A 119 -0.58 7.16 1.92
C LYS A 119 0.73 7.95 2.09
N ALA A 120 1.40 7.77 3.22
CA ALA A 120 2.69 8.42 3.47
C ALA A 120 3.85 7.76 2.73
N ILE A 121 3.84 6.42 2.61
CA ILE A 121 4.90 5.65 1.96
C ILE A 121 4.78 5.65 0.42
N ALA A 122 3.57 5.59 -0.13
CA ALA A 122 3.34 5.45 -1.57
C ALA A 122 4.06 6.50 -2.44
N PRO A 123 4.12 7.81 -2.08
CA PRO A 123 4.93 8.78 -2.84
C PRO A 123 6.42 8.48 -2.85
N VAL A 124 6.94 7.84 -1.79
CA VAL A 124 8.36 7.46 -1.69
C VAL A 124 8.65 6.31 -2.64
N THR A 125 7.86 5.25 -2.60
CA THR A 125 8.02 4.10 -3.50
C THR A 125 7.82 4.49 -4.97
N GLU A 126 6.87 5.38 -5.26
CA GLU A 126 6.66 5.94 -6.60
C GLU A 126 7.88 6.72 -7.10
N LYS A 127 8.44 7.62 -6.25
CA LYS A 127 9.64 8.42 -6.56
C LYS A 127 10.83 7.54 -6.95
N TYR A 128 11.05 6.46 -6.21
CA TYR A 128 12.18 5.54 -6.43
C TYR A 128 11.85 4.38 -7.38
N LYS A 129 10.62 4.30 -7.89
CA LYS A 129 10.15 3.24 -8.79
C LYS A 129 10.31 1.84 -8.17
N ILE A 130 10.10 1.72 -6.87
CA ILE A 130 10.12 0.47 -6.13
C ILE A 130 8.68 -0.03 -5.96
N PRO A 131 8.32 -1.20 -6.50
CA PRO A 131 6.97 -1.73 -6.30
C PRO A 131 6.67 -1.97 -4.83
N MET A 132 5.50 -1.51 -4.38
CA MET A 132 4.97 -1.80 -3.05
C MET A 132 3.69 -2.62 -3.17
N VAL A 133 3.67 -3.79 -2.51
CA VAL A 133 2.48 -4.61 -2.37
C VAL A 133 1.81 -4.27 -1.04
N GLU A 134 0.59 -3.78 -1.12
CA GLU A 134 -0.22 -3.33 0.01
C GLU A 134 -1.29 -4.35 0.36
N ALA A 135 -1.33 -4.80 1.61
CA ALA A 135 -2.26 -5.80 2.12
C ALA A 135 -3.22 -5.25 3.19
N ASN A 136 -3.07 -3.99 3.63
CA ASN A 136 -3.84 -3.41 4.74
C ASN A 136 -4.35 -1.98 4.48
N GLY A 137 -3.86 -1.31 3.45
CA GLY A 137 -4.28 0.03 3.04
C GLY A 137 -5.44 -0.03 2.06
N ALA A 138 -6.66 -0.16 2.54
CA ALA A 138 -7.84 -0.44 1.72
C ALA A 138 -8.53 0.78 1.11
N SER A 139 -8.15 2.02 1.48
CA SER A 139 -8.82 3.22 0.95
C SER A 139 -8.62 3.37 -0.56
N ARG A 140 -9.72 3.55 -1.31
CA ARG A 140 -9.69 3.84 -2.76
C ARG A 140 -8.86 5.08 -3.09
N SER A 141 -8.82 6.04 -2.18
CA SER A 141 -8.06 7.28 -2.37
C SER A 141 -6.56 7.06 -2.56
N LEU A 142 -6.03 5.90 -2.19
CA LEU A 142 -4.65 5.49 -2.45
C LEU A 142 -4.42 5.21 -3.95
N PHE A 143 -5.42 4.62 -4.62
CA PHE A 143 -5.32 4.11 -6.00
C PHE A 143 -5.86 5.09 -7.05
N THR A 144 -6.34 6.26 -6.64
CA THR A 144 -6.81 7.33 -7.54
C THR A 144 -5.74 8.39 -7.83
N LYS A 145 -4.53 8.24 -7.29
CA LYS A 145 -3.41 9.18 -7.47
C LYS A 145 -2.57 8.93 -8.72
N GLY A 146 -2.85 7.84 -9.44
CA GLY A 146 -2.09 7.47 -10.63
C GLY A 146 -0.71 6.87 -10.34
N TYR A 147 -0.48 6.36 -9.13
CA TYR A 147 0.74 5.62 -8.79
C TYR A 147 0.88 4.36 -9.64
N LYS A 148 2.08 4.13 -10.15
CA LYS A 148 2.43 2.98 -11.00
C LYS A 148 3.09 1.85 -10.21
N TYR A 149 3.56 2.16 -9.01
CA TYR A 149 4.35 1.24 -8.16
C TYR A 149 3.61 0.86 -6.87
N LEU A 150 2.31 1.15 -6.76
CA LEU A 150 1.45 0.74 -5.66
C LEU A 150 0.45 -0.32 -6.14
N PHE A 151 0.46 -1.50 -5.52
CA PHE A 151 -0.41 -2.64 -5.84
C PHE A 151 -1.13 -3.11 -4.58
N ALA A 152 -2.45 -3.33 -4.65
CA ALA A 152 -3.25 -3.86 -3.55
C ALA A 152 -3.66 -5.31 -3.79
N VAL A 153 -3.68 -6.09 -2.71
CA VAL A 153 -4.13 -7.50 -2.70
C VAL A 153 -5.32 -7.71 -1.77
N LEU A 154 -6.13 -6.67 -1.57
CA LEU A 154 -7.31 -6.68 -0.70
C LEU A 154 -8.47 -5.95 -1.37
N SER A 155 -9.71 -6.20 -0.90
CA SER A 155 -10.89 -5.49 -1.34
C SER A 155 -10.82 -4.01 -0.93
N PRO A 156 -11.28 -3.07 -1.77
CA PRO A 156 -11.34 -1.66 -1.40
C PRO A 156 -12.36 -1.43 -0.26
N ALA A 157 -12.02 -0.48 0.62
CA ALA A 157 -12.74 -0.23 1.88
C ALA A 157 -14.23 0.09 1.70
N ASN A 158 -14.63 0.70 0.60
CA ASN A 158 -16.04 0.97 0.31
C ASN A 158 -16.91 -0.29 0.18
N GLN A 159 -16.31 -1.45 -0.06
CA GLN A 159 -17.03 -2.73 -0.19
C GLN A 159 -17.21 -3.46 1.16
N TYR A 160 -16.56 -3.02 2.22
CA TYR A 160 -16.48 -3.79 3.48
C TYR A 160 -17.83 -4.01 4.16
N LEU A 161 -18.75 -3.07 4.09
CA LEU A 161 -20.07 -3.17 4.75
C LEU A 161 -21.25 -3.25 3.77
N GLU A 162 -21.01 -3.32 2.46
CA GLU A 162 -22.09 -3.49 1.48
C GLU A 162 -22.92 -4.76 1.74
N VAL A 163 -22.23 -5.89 1.94
CA VAL A 163 -22.89 -7.19 2.19
C VAL A 163 -23.67 -7.17 3.52
N ALA A 164 -23.20 -6.44 4.53
CA ALA A 164 -23.91 -6.29 5.79
C ALA A 164 -25.23 -5.55 5.61
N ILE A 165 -25.27 -4.51 4.77
CA ILE A 165 -26.50 -3.80 4.43
C ILE A 165 -27.45 -4.71 3.64
N ASP A 166 -26.95 -5.45 2.66
CA ASP A 166 -27.75 -6.39 1.87
C ASP A 166 -28.37 -7.47 2.76
N LEU A 167 -27.58 -8.04 3.67
CA LEU A 167 -28.08 -9.01 4.63
C LEU A 167 -29.15 -8.42 5.56
N ALA A 168 -28.99 -7.18 6.02
CA ALA A 168 -29.96 -6.51 6.86
C ALA A 168 -31.30 -6.31 6.11
N VAL A 169 -31.27 -5.94 4.84
CA VAL A 169 -32.45 -5.81 3.98
C VAL A 169 -33.10 -7.19 3.75
N GLU A 170 -32.33 -8.23 3.46
CA GLU A 170 -32.81 -9.60 3.32
C GLU A 170 -33.54 -10.06 4.58
N LYS A 171 -32.91 -9.90 5.76
CA LYS A 171 -33.51 -10.25 7.07
C LYS A 171 -34.76 -9.43 7.41
N ASN A 172 -34.88 -8.23 6.84
CA ASN A 172 -36.10 -7.39 6.96
C ASN A 172 -37.17 -7.74 5.90
N GLY A 173 -37.12 -8.92 5.30
CA GLY A 173 -38.08 -9.38 4.29
C GLY A 173 -37.97 -8.61 2.96
N GLY A 174 -36.77 -8.17 2.59
CA GLY A 174 -36.50 -7.41 1.37
C GLY A 174 -36.87 -5.93 1.44
N LYS A 175 -37.31 -5.45 2.63
CA LYS A 175 -37.70 -4.04 2.82
C LYS A 175 -36.49 -3.20 3.24
N PRO A 176 -36.46 -1.90 2.83
CA PRO A 176 -35.44 -0.97 3.27
C PRO A 176 -35.29 -0.90 4.78
N VAL A 177 -34.07 -0.66 5.26
CA VAL A 177 -33.75 -0.54 6.68
C VAL A 177 -33.34 0.88 7.05
N ARG A 178 -33.31 1.20 8.36
CA ARG A 178 -32.75 2.42 8.92
C ARG A 178 -31.33 2.14 9.37
N ILE A 179 -30.39 2.99 8.97
CA ILE A 179 -28.97 2.81 9.22
C ILE A 179 -28.45 3.98 10.06
N ALA A 180 -27.82 3.67 11.19
CA ALA A 180 -27.00 4.59 11.95
C ALA A 180 -25.53 4.24 11.73
N GLN A 181 -24.71 5.20 11.41
CA GLN A 181 -23.26 5.02 11.26
C GLN A 181 -22.49 6.09 12.03
N ALA A 182 -21.42 5.66 12.67
CA ALA A 182 -20.41 6.52 13.27
C ALA A 182 -19.04 6.13 12.74
N PHE A 183 -18.20 7.09 12.36
CA PHE A 183 -16.94 6.81 11.69
C PHE A 183 -15.81 7.74 12.12
N GLU A 184 -14.58 7.21 12.21
CA GLU A 184 -13.38 8.01 12.49
C GLU A 184 -12.99 8.87 11.29
N GLN A 185 -12.38 10.04 11.54
CA GLN A 185 -11.97 10.97 10.49
C GLN A 185 -10.63 10.57 9.87
N ASP A 186 -10.58 9.41 9.22
CA ASP A 186 -9.43 8.93 8.46
C ASP A 186 -9.84 8.45 7.05
N ALA A 187 -8.86 8.17 6.20
CA ALA A 187 -9.13 7.80 4.80
C ALA A 187 -9.86 6.46 4.65
N PHE A 188 -9.57 5.48 5.52
CA PHE A 188 -10.21 4.17 5.50
C PHE A 188 -11.69 4.27 5.91
N SER A 189 -11.96 4.87 7.07
CA SER A 189 -13.32 5.01 7.62
C SER A 189 -14.21 5.86 6.71
N GLN A 190 -13.66 6.90 6.07
CA GLN A 190 -14.38 7.69 5.07
C GLN A 190 -14.81 6.83 3.86
N ASP A 191 -13.95 5.96 3.34
CA ASP A 191 -14.31 5.10 2.22
C ASP A 191 -15.33 4.03 2.62
N VAL A 192 -15.23 3.44 3.81
CA VAL A 192 -16.26 2.52 4.35
C VAL A 192 -17.61 3.24 4.43
N ARG A 193 -17.63 4.47 4.98
CA ARG A 193 -18.83 5.31 5.03
C ARG A 193 -19.45 5.52 3.65
N LEU A 194 -18.64 5.87 2.66
CA LEU A 194 -19.13 6.09 1.29
C LEU A 194 -19.78 4.82 0.73
N GLY A 195 -19.21 3.63 0.98
CA GLY A 195 -19.82 2.36 0.60
C GLY A 195 -21.17 2.12 1.25
N ILE A 196 -21.34 2.48 2.54
CA ILE A 196 -22.62 2.40 3.24
C ILE A 196 -23.64 3.35 2.61
N LEU A 197 -23.25 4.59 2.25
CA LEU A 197 -24.14 5.55 1.59
C LEU A 197 -24.59 5.02 0.22
N ASP A 198 -23.68 4.44 -0.56
CA ASP A 198 -23.99 3.85 -1.88
C ASP A 198 -24.93 2.64 -1.72
N ALA A 199 -24.68 1.74 -0.76
CA ALA A 199 -25.55 0.61 -0.47
C ALA A 199 -26.95 1.05 0.02
N ALA A 200 -27.02 2.05 0.90
CA ALA A 200 -28.28 2.62 1.35
C ALA A 200 -29.10 3.18 0.18
N LYS A 201 -28.47 3.92 -0.72
CA LYS A 201 -29.12 4.45 -1.93
C LYS A 201 -29.64 3.32 -2.82
N ARG A 202 -28.83 2.29 -3.06
CA ARG A 202 -29.16 1.13 -3.89
C ARG A 202 -30.33 0.33 -3.34
N THR A 203 -30.41 0.16 -2.02
CA THR A 203 -31.45 -0.63 -1.35
C THR A 203 -32.69 0.20 -0.95
N GLY A 204 -32.68 1.52 -1.16
CA GLY A 204 -33.74 2.43 -0.69
C GLY A 204 -33.74 2.66 0.82
N SER A 205 -32.71 2.19 1.53
CA SER A 205 -32.55 2.34 2.98
C SER A 205 -32.21 3.79 3.36
N LYS A 206 -32.48 4.16 4.62
CA LYS A 206 -32.31 5.54 5.10
C LYS A 206 -31.17 5.63 6.11
N ILE A 207 -30.22 6.52 5.87
CA ILE A 207 -29.25 6.94 6.87
C ILE A 207 -29.96 7.89 7.83
N ILE A 208 -30.05 7.51 9.10
CA ILE A 208 -30.71 8.29 10.16
C ILE A 208 -29.71 8.99 11.08
N ILE A 209 -28.50 8.43 11.19
CA ILE A 209 -27.36 9.01 11.90
C ILE A 209 -26.13 8.84 10.98
N ASP A 210 -25.32 9.87 10.86
CA ASP A 210 -24.07 9.90 10.08
C ASP A 210 -23.02 10.71 10.83
N ASP A 211 -22.53 10.17 11.95
CA ASP A 211 -21.72 10.90 12.91
C ASP A 211 -20.22 10.70 12.65
N LYS A 212 -19.53 11.82 12.61
CA LYS A 212 -18.10 11.90 12.47
C LYS A 212 -17.44 12.01 13.84
N LEU A 213 -16.72 10.95 14.21
CA LEU A 213 -16.05 10.89 15.49
C LEU A 213 -14.66 11.55 15.45
N PRO A 214 -14.22 12.20 16.53
CA PRO A 214 -12.86 12.66 16.66
C PRO A 214 -11.89 11.48 16.73
N LYS A 215 -10.62 11.69 16.32
CA LYS A 215 -9.59 10.64 16.27
C LYS A 215 -9.24 10.01 17.62
N GLU A 216 -9.53 10.68 18.70
CA GLU A 216 -9.17 10.29 20.08
C GLU A 216 -10.42 10.18 20.94
N LEU A 217 -11.44 9.51 20.41
CA LEU A 217 -12.66 9.30 21.17
C LEU A 217 -12.43 8.20 22.22
N ASN A 218 -12.51 8.58 23.49
CA ASN A 218 -12.39 7.65 24.61
C ASN A 218 -13.75 7.20 25.17
N ASP A 219 -14.84 7.88 24.80
CA ASP A 219 -16.20 7.57 25.25
C ASP A 219 -17.23 7.79 24.13
N MET A 220 -18.04 6.77 23.87
CA MET A 220 -19.11 6.77 22.86
C MET A 220 -20.47 7.14 23.45
N ALA A 221 -20.60 7.35 24.76
CA ALA A 221 -21.89 7.55 25.43
C ALA A 221 -22.68 8.73 24.85
N ALA A 222 -22.00 9.85 24.56
CA ALA A 222 -22.65 11.03 23.96
C ALA A 222 -23.11 10.83 22.50
N THR A 223 -22.53 9.86 21.79
CA THR A 223 -22.92 9.52 20.42
C THR A 223 -24.08 8.54 20.37
N LEU A 224 -24.23 7.75 21.42
CA LEU A 224 -25.27 6.70 21.53
C LEU A 224 -26.55 7.16 22.28
N ALA A 225 -26.50 8.30 22.93
CA ALA A 225 -27.65 8.91 23.64
C ALA A 225 -28.56 9.66 22.67
#